data_b9029e72b40e3770104cfd658a6fbf32
#
_entry.id   b9029e72b40e3770104cfd658a6fbf32
#
_cell.length_a   1.000
_cell.length_b   1.000
_cell.length_c   1.000
_cell.angle_alpha   90.00
_cell.angle_beta   90.00
_cell.angle_gamma   90.00
#
_symmetry.space_group_name_H-M   'P 1'
#
loop_
_entity.id
_entity.type
_entity.pdbx_description
1 polymer ?
#
loop_
_entity_poly.entity_id
_entity_poly.type
_entity_poly.pdbx_seq_one_letter_code
_entity_poly.pdbx_strand_id
1 'polypeptide(L)'
;MSEILDGKVQTKNTKTDEEEAKAKEKHERSSVKASTQVDYFLNESFVKDCFQQQNLLSKLNLSDFKILGCEINPLKIRKNKSVIEFKLQFASKKRKKQQQEQQQPLSKIIVGKWRPDGRGKEIFDLLQEVWHKGFDMEGADDHDNDDEDEHYHLKLYEPIAYFPDCNFMLTSKASGIQLKDMLVQKQVEEKEIETHIMQAASWLAKLHSISLLPGGVYYYSMKEEEEKLNKWSEHLSIHPDFGKQIQSMLSCILKIKRSLNSKCFVLIHNGFHPGNIFVDGSDLTVIDFDHSCISDPAIDLGYFIAKLVHSKREYNLSLNVESLEKRFLEKYASAARMSITTTKETLERVDLYKARSYIRHLHSKYYKQLHSKSNDNKPNPVDFEYWVKKAEECLNRWMKPACMCIMALYTVCDSFGIMPDTSLFS
;
A
#
# COMPACT_ATOMS: atom_id res chain seq x y z
N MET A 1 -49.31 -41.83 27.16
CA MET A 1 -48.14 -41.03 27.57
C MET A 1 -47.23 -40.86 26.36
N SER A 2 -47.61 -39.96 25.50
CA SER A 2 -46.83 -39.49 24.36
C SER A 2 -47.47 -38.17 23.98
N GLU A 3 -46.82 -37.10 24.32
CA GLU A 3 -47.06 -35.71 23.86
C GLU A 3 -46.31 -34.79 24.83
N ILE A 4 -45.43 -34.00 24.32
CA ILE A 4 -44.69 -32.87 24.83
C ILE A 4 -43.17 -33.03 24.51
N LEU A 5 -42.79 -32.73 23.29
CA LEU A 5 -41.43 -32.28 22.91
C LEU A 5 -41.44 -31.74 21.46
N ASP A 6 -42.23 -30.71 21.18
CA ASP A 6 -42.09 -29.92 19.95
C ASP A 6 -42.43 -28.44 20.30
N GLY A 7 -41.45 -27.61 20.48
CA GLY A 7 -41.72 -26.21 20.77
C GLY A 7 -40.54 -25.36 21.22
N LYS A 8 -39.32 -25.55 20.75
CA LYS A 8 -38.22 -24.65 21.09
C LYS A 8 -37.09 -24.48 20.07
N VAL A 9 -37.29 -24.66 18.78
CA VAL A 9 -36.22 -24.49 17.78
C VAL A 9 -36.45 -23.37 16.75
N GLN A 10 -37.62 -22.74 16.70
CA GLN A 10 -37.91 -21.74 15.65
C GLN A 10 -37.67 -20.26 15.97
N THR A 11 -37.22 -19.89 17.17
CA THR A 11 -37.11 -18.46 17.56
C THR A 11 -35.68 -17.89 17.49
N LYS A 12 -34.69 -18.65 17.06
CA LYS A 12 -33.29 -18.16 16.96
C LYS A 12 -32.89 -17.66 15.57
N ASN A 13 -33.52 -18.09 14.49
CA ASN A 13 -33.14 -17.71 13.12
C ASN A 13 -33.75 -16.37 12.64
N THR A 14 -34.86 -15.94 13.21
CA THR A 14 -35.54 -14.72 12.75
C THR A 14 -34.84 -13.42 13.17
N LYS A 15 -34.09 -13.42 14.30
CA LYS A 15 -33.34 -12.22 14.75
C LYS A 15 -32.08 -11.97 13.94
N THR A 16 -31.39 -13.02 13.51
CA THR A 16 -30.19 -12.90 12.65
C THR A 16 -30.55 -12.41 11.25
N ASP A 17 -31.65 -12.89 10.69
CA ASP A 17 -32.12 -12.49 9.34
C ASP A 17 -32.58 -11.02 9.32
N GLU A 18 -33.22 -10.52 10.40
CA GLU A 18 -33.59 -9.11 10.53
C GLU A 18 -32.39 -8.17 10.75
N GLU A 19 -31.36 -8.61 11.48
CA GLU A 19 -30.14 -7.84 11.65
C GLU A 19 -29.30 -7.79 10.38
N GLU A 20 -29.22 -8.89 9.61
CA GLU A 20 -28.60 -8.90 8.29
C GLU A 20 -29.37 -8.08 7.26
N ALA A 21 -30.69 -8.11 7.27
CA ALA A 21 -31.52 -7.29 6.39
C ALA A 21 -31.36 -5.80 6.70
N LYS A 22 -31.33 -5.40 8.00
CA LYS A 22 -31.08 -4.02 8.42
C LYS A 22 -29.65 -3.56 8.09
N ALA A 23 -28.66 -4.45 8.20
CA ALA A 23 -27.29 -4.16 7.80
C ALA A 23 -27.16 -3.98 6.28
N LYS A 24 -27.83 -4.79 5.48
CA LYS A 24 -27.91 -4.65 4.01
C LYS A 24 -28.60 -3.35 3.60
N GLU A 25 -29.75 -3.04 4.21
CA GLU A 25 -30.50 -1.79 3.93
C GLU A 25 -29.70 -0.54 4.34
N LYS A 26 -29.00 -0.58 5.48
CA LYS A 26 -28.09 0.49 5.89
C LYS A 26 -26.90 0.64 4.94
N HIS A 27 -26.39 -0.48 4.42
CA HIS A 27 -25.30 -0.50 3.45
C HIS A 27 -25.76 0.00 2.07
N GLU A 28 -26.98 -0.35 1.62
CA GLU A 28 -27.58 0.16 0.38
C GLU A 28 -27.90 1.66 0.47
N ARG A 29 -28.49 2.13 1.57
CA ARG A 29 -28.75 3.57 1.80
C ARG A 29 -27.45 4.39 1.88
N SER A 30 -26.39 3.84 2.46
CA SER A 30 -25.08 4.48 2.47
C SER A 30 -24.43 4.48 1.08
N SER A 31 -24.62 3.43 0.27
CA SER A 31 -24.07 3.33 -1.07
C SER A 31 -24.76 4.27 -2.07
N VAL A 32 -26.08 4.50 -1.93
CA VAL A 32 -26.84 5.47 -2.76
C VAL A 32 -26.44 6.90 -2.39
N LYS A 33 -26.29 7.24 -1.09
CA LYS A 33 -25.72 8.54 -0.67
C LYS A 33 -24.29 8.74 -1.14
N ALA A 34 -23.49 7.67 -1.17
CA ALA A 34 -22.11 7.70 -1.55
C ALA A 34 -21.89 7.93 -3.06
N SER A 35 -22.75 7.36 -3.93
CA SER A 35 -22.66 7.61 -5.38
C SER A 35 -23.00 9.07 -5.72
N THR A 36 -23.94 9.67 -5.01
CA THR A 36 -24.31 11.09 -5.23
C THR A 36 -23.22 12.08 -4.80
N GLN A 37 -22.38 11.75 -3.81
CA GLN A 37 -21.30 12.65 -3.38
C GLN A 37 -20.13 12.72 -4.39
N VAL A 38 -19.77 11.63 -5.05
CA VAL A 38 -18.73 11.63 -6.09
C VAL A 38 -19.18 12.42 -7.32
N ASP A 39 -20.48 12.36 -7.67
CA ASP A 39 -21.03 13.01 -8.84
C ASP A 39 -20.87 14.56 -8.77
N TYR A 40 -20.84 15.15 -7.56
CA TYR A 40 -20.53 16.57 -7.41
C TYR A 40 -19.14 16.92 -7.93
N PHE A 41 -18.13 16.08 -7.69
CA PHE A 41 -16.77 16.31 -8.16
C PHE A 41 -16.56 15.98 -9.65
N LEU A 42 -17.60 15.50 -10.33
CA LEU A 42 -17.64 15.35 -11.78
C LEU A 42 -18.31 16.56 -12.47
N ASN A 43 -18.79 17.52 -11.69
CA ASN A 43 -19.42 18.75 -12.20
C ASN A 43 -18.43 19.93 -12.13
N GLU A 44 -18.07 20.50 -13.27
CA GLU A 44 -17.07 21.58 -13.38
C GLU A 44 -17.48 22.83 -12.56
N SER A 45 -18.75 23.23 -12.59
CA SER A 45 -19.20 24.40 -11.84
C SER A 45 -19.05 24.19 -10.35
N PHE A 46 -19.51 23.04 -9.84
CA PHE A 46 -19.36 22.68 -8.43
C PHE A 46 -17.90 22.67 -7.99
N VAL A 47 -17.01 22.05 -8.78
CA VAL A 47 -15.58 21.96 -8.48
C VAL A 47 -14.94 23.35 -8.43
N LYS A 48 -15.25 24.22 -9.39
CA LYS A 48 -14.74 25.60 -9.41
C LYS A 48 -15.20 26.39 -8.20
N ASP A 49 -16.48 26.34 -7.85
CA ASP A 49 -17.04 27.04 -6.70
C ASP A 49 -16.46 26.51 -5.38
N CYS A 50 -16.40 25.20 -5.23
CA CYS A 50 -15.84 24.54 -4.05
C CYS A 50 -14.35 24.91 -3.85
N PHE A 51 -13.55 24.85 -4.90
CA PHE A 51 -12.12 25.13 -4.83
C PHE A 51 -11.85 26.62 -4.62
N GLN A 52 -12.70 27.50 -5.15
CA GLN A 52 -12.59 28.94 -4.94
C GLN A 52 -12.94 29.33 -3.48
N GLN A 53 -14.01 28.74 -2.91
CA GLN A 53 -14.47 29.03 -1.55
C GLN A 53 -13.54 28.49 -0.46
N GLN A 54 -12.90 27.36 -0.69
CA GLN A 54 -12.06 26.65 0.30
C GLN A 54 -10.62 27.15 0.40
N ASN A 55 -10.31 28.35 -0.10
CA ASN A 55 -8.95 28.93 -0.10
C ASN A 55 -7.89 28.02 -0.76
N LEU A 56 -8.30 27.14 -1.68
CA LEU A 56 -7.38 26.25 -2.40
C LEU A 56 -6.28 27.06 -3.11
N LEU A 57 -6.62 28.21 -3.68
CA LEU A 57 -5.66 29.08 -4.36
C LEU A 57 -4.53 29.56 -3.45
N SER A 58 -4.83 29.85 -2.17
CA SER A 58 -3.80 30.19 -1.17
C SER A 58 -2.85 29.02 -0.93
N LYS A 59 -3.40 27.80 -0.78
CA LYS A 59 -2.60 26.57 -0.57
C LYS A 59 -1.75 26.20 -1.79
N LEU A 60 -2.16 26.62 -2.98
CA LEU A 60 -1.40 26.43 -4.22
C LEU A 60 -0.40 27.58 -4.51
N ASN A 61 -0.28 28.55 -3.60
CA ASN A 61 0.48 29.80 -3.80
C ASN A 61 -0.04 30.64 -5.00
N LEU A 62 -1.34 30.58 -5.26
CA LEU A 62 -2.05 31.23 -6.38
C LEU A 62 -3.12 32.22 -5.90
N SER A 63 -2.91 32.89 -4.77
CA SER A 63 -3.88 33.84 -4.16
C SER A 63 -4.27 35.00 -5.11
N ASP A 64 -3.35 35.43 -5.96
CA ASP A 64 -3.57 36.49 -6.98
C ASP A 64 -4.26 36.00 -8.26
N PHE A 65 -4.68 34.76 -8.28
CA PHE A 65 -5.34 34.13 -9.44
C PHE A 65 -6.79 33.81 -9.16
N LYS A 66 -7.54 33.57 -10.25
CA LYS A 66 -8.89 32.98 -10.24
C LYS A 66 -8.90 31.75 -11.13
N ILE A 67 -9.74 30.77 -10.82
CA ILE A 67 -9.95 29.59 -11.63
C ILE A 67 -10.83 30.01 -12.84
N LEU A 68 -10.31 29.80 -14.07
CA LEU A 68 -11.05 30.04 -15.30
C LEU A 68 -11.81 28.79 -15.75
N GLY A 69 -11.14 27.64 -15.74
CA GLY A 69 -11.66 26.36 -16.19
C GLY A 69 -11.10 25.21 -15.38
N CYS A 70 -11.83 24.10 -15.40
CA CYS A 70 -11.44 22.85 -14.76
C CYS A 70 -11.80 21.70 -15.70
N GLU A 71 -10.79 21.08 -16.29
CA GLU A 71 -10.97 19.81 -17.01
C GLU A 71 -10.95 18.69 -15.97
N ILE A 72 -11.96 17.81 -15.99
CA ILE A 72 -12.16 16.72 -15.02
C ILE A 72 -11.95 15.40 -15.73
N ASN A 73 -10.96 14.61 -15.27
CA ASN A 73 -10.63 13.30 -15.79
C ASN A 73 -10.76 12.22 -14.71
N PRO A 74 -11.85 11.41 -14.71
CA PRO A 74 -12.01 10.32 -13.75
C PRO A 74 -11.03 9.20 -14.02
N LEU A 75 -10.01 9.03 -13.16
CA LEU A 75 -9.01 7.96 -13.31
C LEU A 75 -9.54 6.62 -12.81
N LYS A 76 -10.39 6.64 -11.76
CA LYS A 76 -10.97 5.44 -11.15
C LYS A 76 -12.22 5.79 -10.36
N ILE A 77 -13.33 5.19 -10.72
CA ILE A 77 -14.60 5.34 -9.99
C ILE A 77 -15.02 3.98 -9.44
N ARG A 78 -15.17 3.88 -8.11
CA ARG A 78 -15.65 2.70 -7.40
C ARG A 78 -16.56 3.10 -6.24
N LYS A 79 -17.40 2.18 -5.74
CA LYS A 79 -18.31 2.42 -4.60
C LYS A 79 -17.61 2.88 -3.32
N ASN A 80 -16.37 2.44 -3.09
CA ASN A 80 -15.62 2.67 -1.84
C ASN A 80 -14.37 3.54 -2.01
N LYS A 81 -14.06 4.00 -3.22
CA LYS A 81 -12.90 4.85 -3.50
C LYS A 81 -13.00 5.38 -4.92
N SER A 82 -12.85 6.68 -5.09
CA SER A 82 -12.69 7.28 -6.41
C SER A 82 -11.45 8.14 -6.47
N VAL A 83 -10.84 8.18 -7.65
CA VAL A 83 -9.67 9.03 -7.95
C VAL A 83 -9.98 9.82 -9.20
N ILE A 84 -9.85 11.14 -9.11
CA ILE A 84 -10.22 12.09 -10.14
C ILE A 84 -9.04 13.05 -10.34
N GLU A 85 -8.64 13.26 -11.57
CA GLU A 85 -7.65 14.26 -11.94
C GLU A 85 -8.37 15.56 -12.35
N PHE A 86 -7.87 16.69 -11.87
CA PHE A 86 -8.35 18.03 -12.20
C PHE A 86 -7.22 18.83 -12.83
N LYS A 87 -7.42 19.27 -14.06
CA LYS A 87 -6.53 20.23 -14.73
C LYS A 87 -7.15 21.62 -14.64
N LEU A 88 -6.62 22.40 -13.71
CA LEU A 88 -7.11 23.75 -13.42
C LEU A 88 -6.40 24.77 -14.32
N GLN A 89 -7.16 25.70 -14.84
CA GLN A 89 -6.66 26.84 -15.61
C GLN A 89 -6.87 28.12 -14.79
N PHE A 90 -5.89 29.01 -14.77
CA PHE A 90 -5.87 30.20 -13.91
C PHE A 90 -5.65 31.47 -14.74
N ALA A 91 -6.28 32.59 -14.29
CA ALA A 91 -5.96 33.94 -14.74
C ALA A 91 -5.60 34.83 -13.56
N SER A 92 -4.62 35.72 -13.77
CA SER A 92 -4.24 36.72 -12.78
C SER A 92 -5.36 37.75 -12.55
N LYS A 93 -5.64 38.06 -11.29
CA LYS A 93 -6.61 39.11 -10.88
C LYS A 93 -6.10 40.53 -11.17
N LYS A 94 -4.78 40.72 -11.24
CA LYS A 94 -4.12 42.07 -11.29
C LYS A 94 -3.91 42.60 -12.71
N ARG A 95 -4.19 41.82 -13.78
CA ARG A 95 -3.90 42.23 -15.15
C ARG A 95 -5.03 43.05 -15.79
N LYS A 96 -4.67 44.19 -16.44
CA LYS A 96 -5.59 44.99 -17.26
C LYS A 96 -5.99 44.19 -18.51
N LYS A 97 -7.26 44.30 -18.97
CA LYS A 97 -7.85 43.54 -20.07
C LYS A 97 -6.98 43.43 -21.35
N GLN A 98 -6.18 44.46 -21.69
CA GLN A 98 -5.35 44.49 -22.92
C GLN A 98 -4.11 43.58 -22.92
N GLN A 99 -3.69 43.02 -21.73
CA GLN A 99 -2.55 42.10 -21.63
C GLN A 99 -2.94 40.64 -21.52
N GLN A 100 -4.25 40.32 -21.46
CA GLN A 100 -4.73 38.95 -21.26
C GLN A 100 -4.70 38.08 -22.54
N GLU A 101 -4.68 38.72 -23.75
CA GLU A 101 -4.82 38.00 -25.03
C GLU A 101 -3.52 37.31 -25.54
N GLN A 102 -2.36 37.56 -24.95
CA GLN A 102 -1.08 37.06 -25.45
C GLN A 102 -0.35 36.02 -24.61
N GLN A 103 -0.87 35.62 -23.44
CA GLN A 103 -0.22 34.57 -22.62
C GLN A 103 -1.16 33.40 -22.39
N GLN A 104 -0.64 32.19 -22.61
CA GLN A 104 -1.34 30.96 -22.22
C GLN A 104 -1.72 30.99 -20.73
N PRO A 105 -2.93 30.57 -20.37
CA PRO A 105 -3.34 30.51 -18.98
C PRO A 105 -2.42 29.55 -18.20
N LEU A 106 -2.02 29.96 -17.00
CA LEU A 106 -1.30 29.07 -16.08
C LEU A 106 -2.18 27.84 -15.82
N SER A 107 -1.62 26.67 -15.92
CA SER A 107 -2.34 25.43 -15.59
C SER A 107 -1.61 24.62 -14.53
N LYS A 108 -2.38 23.97 -13.64
CA LYS A 108 -1.87 23.02 -12.64
C LYS A 108 -2.75 21.78 -12.62
N ILE A 109 -2.13 20.61 -12.51
CA ILE A 109 -2.86 19.35 -12.39
C ILE A 109 -2.79 18.91 -10.94
N ILE A 110 -3.94 18.58 -10.36
CA ILE A 110 -4.09 18.04 -9.02
C ILE A 110 -4.92 16.77 -9.05
N VAL A 111 -4.80 15.92 -8.03
CA VAL A 111 -5.53 14.66 -7.92
C VAL A 111 -6.42 14.70 -6.70
N GLY A 112 -7.70 14.42 -6.91
CA GLY A 112 -8.68 14.28 -5.86
C GLY A 112 -8.94 12.81 -5.55
N LYS A 113 -9.06 12.48 -4.27
CA LYS A 113 -9.36 11.14 -3.80
C LYS A 113 -10.55 11.17 -2.85
N TRP A 114 -11.60 10.50 -3.22
CA TRP A 114 -12.81 10.36 -2.42
C TRP A 114 -12.80 9.03 -1.64
N ARG A 115 -13.13 9.11 -0.33
CA ARG A 115 -13.11 7.96 0.58
C ARG A 115 -14.36 8.01 1.50
N PRO A 116 -15.46 7.31 1.15
CA PRO A 116 -16.70 7.30 1.94
C PRO A 116 -16.59 6.56 3.28
N ASP A 117 -15.52 5.79 3.49
CA ASP A 117 -15.25 5.05 4.73
C ASP A 117 -14.79 5.94 5.91
N GLY A 118 -14.69 7.27 5.69
CA GLY A 118 -14.25 8.24 6.70
C GLY A 118 -12.75 8.28 6.97
N ARG A 119 -11.96 7.33 6.44
CA ARG A 119 -10.51 7.26 6.65
C ARG A 119 -9.71 8.32 5.89
N GLY A 120 -10.38 9.10 5.03
CA GLY A 120 -9.72 10.14 4.24
C GLY A 120 -9.00 11.18 5.09
N LYS A 121 -9.59 11.56 6.24
CA LYS A 121 -8.99 12.54 7.18
C LYS A 121 -7.70 11.99 7.81
N GLU A 122 -7.74 10.78 8.33
CA GLU A 122 -6.59 10.12 8.95
C GLU A 122 -5.42 9.99 7.96
N ILE A 123 -5.71 9.59 6.72
CA ILE A 123 -4.71 9.46 5.66
C ILE A 123 -4.13 10.84 5.30
N PHE A 124 -4.97 11.86 5.21
CA PHE A 124 -4.54 13.21 4.90
C PHE A 124 -3.63 13.79 6.00
N ASP A 125 -4.00 13.62 7.27
CA ASP A 125 -3.20 14.08 8.41
C ASP A 125 -1.85 13.36 8.47
N LEU A 126 -1.84 12.05 8.25
CA LEU A 126 -0.62 11.27 8.14
C LEU A 126 0.28 11.80 7.01
N LEU A 127 -0.29 12.03 5.82
CA LEU A 127 0.45 12.57 4.69
C LEU A 127 1.04 13.94 4.99
N GLN A 128 0.30 14.83 5.66
CA GLN A 128 0.81 16.13 6.08
C GLN A 128 1.99 16.00 7.06
N GLU A 129 1.87 15.11 8.05
CA GLU A 129 2.94 14.88 9.02
C GLU A 129 4.20 14.31 8.35
N VAL A 130 4.03 13.31 7.46
CA VAL A 130 5.15 12.72 6.70
C VAL A 130 5.79 13.75 5.76
N TRP A 131 4.97 14.55 5.09
CA TRP A 131 5.42 15.63 4.22
C TRP A 131 6.33 16.59 4.99
N HIS A 132 5.83 17.18 6.09
CA HIS A 132 6.57 18.17 6.87
C HIS A 132 7.81 17.61 7.58
N LYS A 133 7.85 16.32 7.89
CA LYS A 133 8.98 15.71 8.60
C LYS A 133 10.10 15.19 7.69
N GLY A 134 9.89 15.12 6.40
CA GLY A 134 10.92 14.54 5.56
C GLY A 134 10.85 14.83 4.06
N PHE A 135 9.75 15.39 3.55
CA PHE A 135 9.54 15.48 2.10
C PHE A 135 9.12 16.88 1.60
N ASP A 136 8.98 17.91 2.47
CA ASP A 136 8.58 19.28 2.09
C ASP A 136 9.76 20.21 1.74
N MET A 137 10.97 19.76 1.96
CA MET A 137 12.15 20.59 1.76
C MET A 137 12.55 20.58 0.28
N GLU A 138 12.14 21.59 -0.48
CA GLU A 138 12.80 21.95 -1.74
C GLU A 138 14.25 22.35 -1.41
N GLY A 139 15.22 21.46 -1.66
CA GLY A 139 16.64 21.76 -1.50
C GLY A 139 17.29 21.28 -0.19
N ALA A 140 16.64 20.44 0.60
CA ALA A 140 17.38 19.56 1.47
C ALA A 140 18.06 18.52 0.57
N ASP A 141 19.21 18.87 0.07
CA ASP A 141 20.12 17.92 -0.53
C ASP A 141 20.27 16.77 0.45
N ASP A 142 19.85 15.56 0.06
CA ASP A 142 20.16 14.34 0.83
C ASP A 142 21.68 14.06 0.69
N HIS A 143 22.50 15.06 1.11
CA HIS A 143 23.96 15.11 1.01
C HIS A 143 24.69 14.14 1.93
N ASP A 144 24.02 13.14 2.49
CA ASP A 144 24.69 12.08 3.27
C ASP A 144 25.20 10.91 2.39
N ASN A 145 25.18 11.05 1.06
CA ASN A 145 25.84 10.07 0.18
C ASN A 145 27.19 10.63 -0.24
N ASP A 146 28.27 10.03 0.26
CA ASP A 146 29.68 10.28 -0.14
C ASP A 146 29.97 9.98 -1.63
N ASP A 147 28.95 9.57 -2.40
CA ASP A 147 29.02 9.38 -3.84
C ASP A 147 28.66 10.70 -4.55
N GLU A 148 29.67 11.46 -4.95
CA GLU A 148 29.58 12.80 -5.57
C GLU A 148 28.77 12.85 -6.89
N ASP A 149 28.27 11.71 -7.44
CA ASP A 149 27.74 11.62 -8.80
C ASP A 149 26.21 11.41 -8.91
N GLU A 150 25.43 11.24 -7.82
CA GLU A 150 24.01 10.97 -7.92
C GLU A 150 23.14 11.99 -7.15
N HIS A 151 22.87 13.15 -7.77
CA HIS A 151 21.81 14.04 -7.28
C HIS A 151 20.43 13.49 -7.67
N TYR A 152 19.70 12.92 -6.72
CA TYR A 152 18.32 12.51 -6.90
C TYR A 152 17.42 13.02 -5.78
N HIS A 153 16.16 13.29 -6.11
CA HIS A 153 15.18 13.80 -5.14
C HIS A 153 14.14 12.73 -4.80
N LEU A 154 14.12 12.35 -3.52
CA LEU A 154 13.13 11.43 -2.97
C LEU A 154 11.90 12.22 -2.55
N LYS A 155 10.81 12.11 -3.29
CA LYS A 155 9.59 12.92 -3.14
C LYS A 155 8.40 12.12 -2.65
N LEU A 156 7.49 12.83 -2.01
CA LEU A 156 6.13 12.43 -1.73
C LEU A 156 5.18 13.35 -2.52
N TYR A 157 4.01 12.89 -2.93
CA TYR A 157 3.00 13.77 -3.47
C TYR A 157 2.45 14.71 -2.38
N GLU A 158 2.41 16.02 -2.66
CA GLU A 158 2.04 17.06 -1.71
C GLU A 158 0.57 16.94 -1.28
N PRO A 159 0.25 16.87 0.03
CA PRO A 159 -1.12 16.94 0.54
C PRO A 159 -1.62 18.40 0.53
N ILE A 160 -2.51 18.75 -0.40
CA ILE A 160 -2.94 20.13 -0.63
C ILE A 160 -4.11 20.53 0.26
N ALA A 161 -5.20 19.75 0.26
CA ALA A 161 -6.41 20.07 1.00
C ALA A 161 -7.25 18.83 1.33
N TYR A 162 -8.01 18.92 2.43
CA TYR A 162 -9.04 17.96 2.78
C TYR A 162 -10.38 18.65 2.97
N PHE A 163 -11.45 18.05 2.44
CA PHE A 163 -12.84 18.51 2.49
C PHE A 163 -13.65 17.56 3.37
N PRO A 164 -13.85 17.87 4.66
CA PRO A 164 -14.44 16.93 5.62
C PRO A 164 -15.89 16.56 5.27
N ASP A 165 -16.68 17.52 4.81
CA ASP A 165 -18.09 17.31 4.48
C ASP A 165 -18.32 16.31 3.34
N CYS A 166 -17.31 16.13 2.51
CA CYS A 166 -17.34 15.26 1.34
C CYS A 166 -16.39 14.06 1.44
N ASN A 167 -15.62 13.94 2.52
CA ASN A 167 -14.54 12.92 2.63
C ASN A 167 -13.63 12.90 1.41
N PHE A 168 -13.20 14.07 0.96
CA PHE A 168 -12.44 14.26 -0.26
C PHE A 168 -11.11 14.95 0.02
N MET A 169 -10.02 14.38 -0.44
CA MET A 169 -8.69 14.98 -0.32
C MET A 169 -8.11 15.34 -1.67
N LEU A 170 -7.35 16.43 -1.72
CA LEU A 170 -6.58 16.87 -2.87
C LEU A 170 -5.08 16.74 -2.58
N THR A 171 -4.37 16.27 -3.59
CA THR A 171 -2.92 16.15 -3.59
C THR A 171 -2.33 16.65 -4.90
N SER A 172 -1.03 16.92 -4.94
CA SER A 172 -0.33 17.12 -6.20
C SER A 172 -0.39 15.84 -7.04
N LYS A 173 -0.26 15.97 -8.35
CA LYS A 173 -0.05 14.83 -9.24
C LYS A 173 1.43 14.49 -9.27
N ALA A 174 1.77 13.23 -9.07
CA ALA A 174 3.11 12.73 -9.32
C ALA A 174 3.44 12.87 -10.82
N SER A 175 4.60 13.42 -11.14
CA SER A 175 5.11 13.56 -12.51
C SER A 175 5.84 12.30 -12.98
N GLY A 176 6.11 12.22 -14.26
CA GLY A 176 6.86 11.13 -14.88
C GLY A 176 6.05 9.88 -15.16
N ILE A 177 6.72 8.75 -15.22
CA ILE A 177 6.15 7.43 -15.55
C ILE A 177 6.26 6.47 -14.37
N GLN A 178 5.34 5.51 -14.29
CA GLN A 178 5.43 4.50 -13.24
C GLN A 178 6.65 3.60 -13.43
N LEU A 179 7.39 3.31 -12.37
CA LEU A 179 8.51 2.36 -12.41
C LEU A 179 8.06 0.99 -12.97
N LYS A 180 6.81 0.58 -12.70
CA LYS A 180 6.22 -0.61 -13.31
C LYS A 180 6.21 -0.53 -14.84
N ASP A 181 5.86 0.63 -15.41
CA ASP A 181 5.77 0.80 -16.86
C ASP A 181 7.16 0.87 -17.48
N MET A 182 8.15 1.46 -16.77
CA MET A 182 9.57 1.41 -17.16
C MET A 182 10.08 -0.04 -17.25
N LEU A 183 9.73 -0.88 -16.30
CA LEU A 183 10.11 -2.31 -16.31
C LEU A 183 9.62 -3.04 -17.57
N VAL A 184 8.53 -2.60 -18.17
CA VAL A 184 7.91 -3.24 -19.35
C VAL A 184 8.39 -2.62 -20.66
N GLN A 185 8.86 -1.38 -20.63
CA GLN A 185 9.35 -0.67 -21.82
C GLN A 185 10.73 -1.18 -22.25
N LYS A 186 10.81 -1.80 -23.42
CA LYS A 186 12.07 -2.33 -23.98
C LYS A 186 13.13 -1.27 -24.29
N GLN A 187 12.76 0.01 -24.27
CA GLN A 187 13.63 1.13 -24.62
C GLN A 187 14.40 1.71 -23.45
N VAL A 188 14.02 1.33 -22.21
CA VAL A 188 14.70 1.77 -20.98
C VAL A 188 15.88 0.86 -20.71
N GLU A 189 17.06 1.43 -20.47
CA GLU A 189 18.27 0.66 -20.15
C GLU A 189 18.13 -0.03 -18.80
N GLU A 190 18.63 -1.26 -18.69
CA GLU A 190 18.60 -2.04 -17.44
C GLU A 190 19.28 -1.28 -16.29
N LYS A 191 20.37 -0.57 -16.59
CA LYS A 191 21.10 0.25 -15.61
C LYS A 191 20.25 1.38 -15.05
N GLU A 192 19.44 2.03 -15.86
CA GLU A 192 18.51 3.10 -15.45
C GLU A 192 17.44 2.54 -14.50
N ILE A 193 16.86 1.40 -14.86
CA ILE A 193 15.90 0.67 -14.00
C ILE A 193 16.54 0.30 -12.66
N GLU A 194 17.78 -0.20 -12.67
CA GLU A 194 18.53 -0.52 -11.45
C GLU A 194 18.71 0.71 -10.56
N THR A 195 19.11 1.85 -11.13
CA THR A 195 19.26 3.11 -10.39
C THR A 195 17.98 3.48 -9.66
N HIS A 196 16.83 3.45 -10.33
CA HIS A 196 15.54 3.77 -9.71
C HIS A 196 15.10 2.74 -8.66
N ILE A 197 15.49 1.49 -8.80
CA ILE A 197 15.27 0.47 -7.76
C ILE A 197 16.11 0.80 -6.51
N MET A 198 17.36 1.27 -6.67
CA MET A 198 18.20 1.70 -5.53
C MET A 198 17.64 2.98 -4.89
N GLN A 199 17.16 3.94 -5.66
CA GLN A 199 16.46 5.13 -5.14
C GLN A 199 15.21 4.74 -4.34
N ALA A 200 14.45 3.73 -4.80
CA ALA A 200 13.31 3.20 -4.06
C ALA A 200 13.71 2.60 -2.68
N ALA A 201 14.89 1.98 -2.58
CA ALA A 201 15.43 1.51 -1.30
C ALA A 201 15.75 2.67 -0.35
N SER A 202 16.39 3.73 -0.86
CA SER A 202 16.69 4.94 -0.08
C SER A 202 15.40 5.65 0.35
N TRP A 203 14.38 5.70 -0.51
CA TRP A 203 13.07 6.27 -0.17
C TRP A 203 12.41 5.52 0.98
N LEU A 204 12.42 4.17 0.97
CA LEU A 204 11.91 3.37 2.08
C LEU A 204 12.70 3.61 3.38
N ALA A 205 14.01 3.67 3.31
CA ALA A 205 14.85 3.96 4.47
C ALA A 205 14.50 5.33 5.08
N LYS A 206 14.27 6.34 4.24
CA LYS A 206 13.83 7.68 4.67
C LYS A 206 12.45 7.62 5.33
N LEU A 207 11.45 6.95 4.73
CA LEU A 207 10.11 6.78 5.32
C LEU A 207 10.20 6.08 6.68
N HIS A 208 10.93 4.97 6.77
CA HIS A 208 11.05 4.17 7.97
C HIS A 208 11.81 4.87 9.11
N SER A 209 12.53 5.95 8.81
CA SER A 209 13.22 6.78 9.81
C SER A 209 12.34 7.89 10.41
N ILE A 210 11.14 8.13 9.85
CA ILE A 210 10.25 9.20 10.31
C ILE A 210 9.61 8.82 11.65
N SER A 211 9.89 9.61 12.69
CA SER A 211 9.22 9.51 13.98
C SER A 211 7.91 10.28 13.95
N LEU A 212 6.79 9.59 14.10
CA LEU A 212 5.46 10.19 14.14
C LEU A 212 5.05 10.60 15.54
N LEU A 213 4.14 11.58 15.64
CA LEU A 213 3.55 11.99 16.91
C LEU A 213 2.65 10.89 17.46
N PRO A 214 2.64 10.66 18.79
CA PRO A 214 1.75 9.69 19.40
C PRO A 214 0.27 10.04 19.14
N GLY A 215 -0.54 9.06 18.75
CA GLY A 215 -2.00 9.16 18.70
C GLY A 215 -2.63 9.40 17.34
N GLY A 216 -1.86 9.67 16.27
CA GLY A 216 -2.40 9.96 14.93
C GLY A 216 -2.30 8.81 13.93
N VAL A 217 -1.63 7.72 14.26
CA VAL A 217 -1.29 6.69 13.27
C VAL A 217 -1.93 5.35 13.63
N TYR A 218 -2.50 4.74 12.60
CA TYR A 218 -3.06 3.41 12.68
C TYR A 218 -1.97 2.35 12.88
N TYR A 219 -2.15 1.51 13.90
CA TYR A 219 -1.31 0.35 14.14
C TYR A 219 -1.94 -0.89 13.51
N TYR A 220 -1.19 -1.55 12.63
CA TYR A 220 -1.65 -2.81 12.06
C TYR A 220 -1.60 -3.91 13.11
N SER A 221 -2.76 -4.30 13.62
CA SER A 221 -2.87 -5.23 14.73
C SER A 221 -2.64 -6.69 14.32
N MET A 222 -2.16 -7.50 15.27
CA MET A 222 -2.05 -8.96 15.07
C MET A 222 -3.40 -9.59 14.74
N LYS A 223 -4.50 -9.09 15.32
CA LYS A 223 -5.86 -9.58 15.03
C LYS A 223 -6.22 -9.43 13.55
N GLU A 224 -5.95 -8.26 12.97
CA GLU A 224 -6.20 -8.00 11.54
C GLU A 224 -5.33 -8.86 10.63
N GLU A 225 -4.09 -9.11 11.02
CA GLU A 225 -3.22 -10.03 10.28
C GLU A 225 -3.76 -11.47 10.36
N GLU A 226 -4.16 -11.93 11.55
CA GLU A 226 -4.76 -13.25 11.74
C GLU A 226 -6.03 -13.42 10.92
N GLU A 227 -6.95 -12.47 10.97
CA GLU A 227 -8.18 -12.50 10.16
C GLU A 227 -7.86 -12.58 8.66
N LYS A 228 -6.87 -11.82 8.21
CA LYS A 228 -6.42 -11.83 6.81
C LYS A 228 -5.80 -13.16 6.40
N LEU A 229 -4.87 -13.69 7.20
CA LEU A 229 -4.20 -14.95 6.90
C LEU A 229 -5.15 -16.14 6.99
N ASN A 230 -6.06 -16.15 7.95
CA ASN A 230 -7.11 -17.16 8.09
C ASN A 230 -8.03 -17.17 6.89
N LYS A 231 -8.46 -15.99 6.41
CA LYS A 231 -9.25 -15.86 5.19
C LYS A 231 -8.51 -16.40 3.96
N TRP A 232 -7.21 -16.13 3.83
CA TRP A 232 -6.43 -16.71 2.73
C TRP A 232 -6.30 -18.22 2.85
N SER A 233 -6.09 -18.71 4.07
CA SER A 233 -6.02 -20.14 4.37
C SER A 233 -7.31 -20.85 3.99
N GLU A 234 -8.46 -20.32 4.41
CA GLU A 234 -9.78 -20.85 4.06
C GLU A 234 -9.99 -20.91 2.53
N HIS A 235 -9.75 -19.79 1.85
CA HIS A 235 -9.96 -19.71 0.40
C HIS A 235 -9.01 -20.59 -0.42
N LEU A 236 -7.78 -20.80 0.04
CA LEU A 236 -6.77 -21.57 -0.68
C LEU A 236 -6.75 -23.06 -0.27
N SER A 237 -7.36 -23.44 0.87
CA SER A 237 -7.43 -24.82 1.36
C SER A 237 -8.16 -25.76 0.43
N ILE A 238 -9.06 -25.23 -0.40
CA ILE A 238 -9.85 -26.00 -1.38
C ILE A 238 -9.02 -26.44 -2.59
N HIS A 239 -7.77 -25.96 -2.74
CA HIS A 239 -6.92 -26.42 -3.83
C HIS A 239 -6.48 -27.87 -3.57
N PRO A 240 -6.76 -28.82 -4.50
CA PRO A 240 -6.59 -30.25 -4.24
C PRO A 240 -5.14 -30.64 -3.89
N ASP A 241 -4.17 -30.07 -4.60
CA ASP A 241 -2.76 -30.47 -4.46
C ASP A 241 -1.99 -29.64 -3.43
N PHE A 242 -2.28 -28.34 -3.31
CA PHE A 242 -1.46 -27.41 -2.52
C PHE A 242 -2.17 -26.82 -1.29
N GLY A 243 -3.47 -27.11 -1.10
CA GLY A 243 -4.23 -26.49 0.00
C GLY A 243 -3.63 -26.70 1.37
N LYS A 244 -3.28 -27.97 1.72
CA LYS A 244 -2.65 -28.30 3.01
C LYS A 244 -1.28 -27.65 3.18
N GLN A 245 -0.46 -27.62 2.13
CA GLN A 245 0.87 -27.00 2.17
C GLN A 245 0.78 -25.49 2.43
N ILE A 246 -0.16 -24.80 1.75
CA ILE A 246 -0.38 -23.35 1.95
C ILE A 246 -0.89 -23.07 3.36
N GLN A 247 -1.80 -23.90 3.89
CA GLN A 247 -2.28 -23.77 5.28
C GLN A 247 -1.13 -23.89 6.29
N SER A 248 -0.24 -24.88 6.08
CA SER A 248 0.95 -25.05 6.92
C SER A 248 1.87 -23.82 6.86
N MET A 249 2.14 -23.29 5.66
CA MET A 249 2.95 -22.09 5.47
C MET A 249 2.33 -20.86 6.15
N LEU A 250 1.01 -20.65 6.00
CA LEU A 250 0.31 -19.54 6.66
C LEU A 250 0.31 -19.64 8.17
N SER A 251 0.13 -20.86 8.71
CA SER A 251 0.25 -21.12 10.15
C SER A 251 1.66 -20.84 10.68
N CYS A 252 2.69 -21.23 9.91
CA CYS A 252 4.08 -20.92 10.24
C CYS A 252 4.33 -19.39 10.25
N ILE A 253 3.92 -18.68 9.21
CA ILE A 253 4.02 -17.20 9.13
C ILE A 253 3.34 -16.55 10.34
N LEU A 254 2.15 -17.00 10.71
CA LEU A 254 1.39 -16.45 11.82
C LEU A 254 2.08 -16.68 13.17
N LYS A 255 2.59 -17.89 13.41
CA LYS A 255 3.38 -18.20 14.63
C LYS A 255 4.60 -17.27 14.74
N ILE A 256 5.36 -17.10 13.67
CA ILE A 256 6.52 -16.22 13.64
C ILE A 256 6.11 -14.78 13.96
N LYS A 257 5.07 -14.27 13.29
CA LYS A 257 4.63 -12.88 13.51
C LYS A 257 4.18 -12.59 14.93
N ARG A 258 3.59 -13.58 15.63
CA ARG A 258 3.22 -13.47 17.05
C ARG A 258 4.42 -13.30 17.97
N SER A 259 5.59 -13.84 17.59
CA SER A 259 6.82 -13.74 18.37
C SER A 259 7.64 -12.48 18.08
N LEU A 260 7.25 -11.66 17.10
CA LEU A 260 8.00 -10.46 16.74
C LEU A 260 7.89 -9.37 17.81
N ASN A 261 9.01 -8.72 18.09
CA ASN A 261 9.06 -7.58 18.99
C ASN A 261 8.52 -6.31 18.29
N SER A 262 7.42 -5.77 18.79
CA SER A 262 6.80 -4.55 18.26
C SER A 262 7.62 -3.27 18.49
N LYS A 263 8.67 -3.30 19.33
CA LYS A 263 9.56 -2.14 19.56
C LYS A 263 10.33 -1.71 18.31
N CYS A 264 10.47 -2.62 17.32
CA CYS A 264 11.12 -2.34 16.04
C CYS A 264 10.13 -1.87 14.95
N PHE A 265 8.86 -1.65 15.30
CA PHE A 265 7.86 -1.21 14.33
C PHE A 265 8.02 0.28 14.03
N VAL A 266 7.90 0.61 12.76
CA VAL A 266 8.03 1.97 12.21
C VAL A 266 6.83 2.29 11.31
N LEU A 267 6.76 3.52 10.83
CA LEU A 267 5.82 3.85 9.75
C LEU A 267 6.21 3.09 8.49
N ILE A 268 5.31 2.27 7.99
CA ILE A 268 5.45 1.56 6.72
C ILE A 268 4.42 2.06 5.70
N HIS A 269 4.74 1.95 4.42
CA HIS A 269 3.81 2.26 3.33
C HIS A 269 2.72 1.18 3.19
N ASN A 270 3.03 -0.09 3.48
CA ASN A 270 2.15 -1.28 3.41
C ASN A 270 1.47 -1.49 2.03
N GLY A 271 2.12 -0.98 1.01
CA GLY A 271 1.68 -1.03 -0.39
C GLY A 271 2.80 -0.63 -1.35
N PHE A 272 4.05 -0.65 -0.89
CA PHE A 272 5.21 -0.24 -1.66
C PHE A 272 5.50 -1.20 -2.80
N HIS A 273 5.30 -0.76 -4.03
CA HIS A 273 5.56 -1.57 -5.23
C HIS A 273 5.77 -0.69 -6.47
N PRO A 274 6.39 -1.19 -7.56
CA PRO A 274 6.73 -0.39 -8.74
C PRO A 274 5.57 0.40 -9.38
N GLY A 275 4.32 -0.04 -9.20
CA GLY A 275 3.14 0.69 -9.69
C GLY A 275 2.71 1.89 -8.83
N ASN A 276 3.30 2.08 -7.64
CA ASN A 276 3.08 3.24 -6.78
C ASN A 276 4.27 4.19 -6.75
N ILE A 277 5.26 3.96 -7.60
CA ILE A 277 6.48 4.76 -7.73
C ILE A 277 6.48 5.41 -9.09
N PHE A 278 6.61 6.73 -9.14
CA PHE A 278 6.74 7.54 -10.35
C PHE A 278 8.16 8.07 -10.44
N VAL A 279 8.69 8.06 -11.66
CA VAL A 279 10.05 8.52 -11.99
C VAL A 279 9.96 9.63 -13.02
N ASP A 280 10.62 10.75 -12.77
CA ASP A 280 10.71 11.92 -13.63
C ASP A 280 12.15 12.46 -13.62
N GLY A 281 12.98 12.00 -14.56
CA GLY A 281 14.42 12.22 -14.53
C GLY A 281 15.05 11.62 -13.26
N SER A 282 15.67 12.46 -12.44
CA SER A 282 16.26 12.06 -11.15
C SER A 282 15.25 12.01 -9.99
N ASP A 283 14.02 12.47 -10.20
CA ASP A 283 12.99 12.53 -9.17
C ASP A 283 12.25 11.21 -9.01
N LEU A 284 12.11 10.72 -7.79
CA LEU A 284 11.31 9.56 -7.45
C LEU A 284 10.20 9.94 -6.48
N THR A 285 8.94 9.84 -6.94
CA THR A 285 7.73 10.17 -6.15
C THR A 285 6.93 8.93 -5.84
N VAL A 286 6.62 8.70 -4.55
CA VAL A 286 5.77 7.58 -4.12
C VAL A 286 4.38 8.06 -3.79
N ILE A 287 3.37 7.27 -4.20
CA ILE A 287 1.93 7.57 -4.01
C ILE A 287 1.21 6.43 -3.28
N ASP A 288 -0.05 6.68 -2.90
CA ASP A 288 -1.03 5.69 -2.36
C ASP A 288 -0.76 5.19 -0.93
N PHE A 289 -0.77 6.11 0.03
CA PHE A 289 -0.63 5.88 1.47
C PHE A 289 -1.88 5.30 2.15
N ASP A 290 -2.85 4.80 1.40
CA ASP A 290 -4.13 4.31 1.93
C ASP A 290 -4.03 3.18 2.95
N HIS A 291 -2.92 2.46 2.94
CA HIS A 291 -2.65 1.31 3.81
C HIS A 291 -1.49 1.53 4.78
N SER A 292 -0.91 2.74 4.78
CA SER A 292 0.22 3.07 5.65
C SER A 292 -0.18 2.93 7.12
N CYS A 293 0.73 2.42 7.91
CA CYS A 293 0.49 2.09 9.32
C CYS A 293 1.82 1.89 10.05
N ILE A 294 1.77 1.81 11.38
CA ILE A 294 2.91 1.37 12.18
C ILE A 294 2.97 -0.16 12.15
N SER A 295 4.06 -0.72 11.64
CA SER A 295 4.29 -2.16 11.57
C SER A 295 5.76 -2.49 11.30
N ASP A 296 6.05 -3.77 11.02
CA ASP A 296 7.39 -4.26 10.71
C ASP A 296 7.88 -3.73 9.34
N PRO A 297 9.02 -3.01 9.27
CA PRO A 297 9.56 -2.48 8.02
C PRO A 297 9.87 -3.54 6.95
N ALA A 298 10.16 -4.77 7.34
CA ALA A 298 10.40 -5.87 6.42
C ALA A 298 9.19 -6.19 5.52
N ILE A 299 7.96 -5.74 5.89
CA ILE A 299 6.76 -5.88 5.05
C ILE A 299 6.95 -5.17 3.72
N ASP A 300 7.39 -3.92 3.73
CA ASP A 300 7.58 -3.14 2.51
C ASP A 300 8.71 -3.70 1.65
N LEU A 301 9.83 -4.06 2.28
CA LEU A 301 10.98 -4.66 1.59
C LEU A 301 10.59 -5.98 0.89
N GLY A 302 10.01 -6.91 1.65
CA GLY A 302 9.62 -8.22 1.12
C GLY A 302 8.51 -8.11 0.06
N TYR A 303 7.57 -7.16 0.23
CA TYR A 303 6.52 -6.94 -0.75
C TYR A 303 7.07 -6.35 -2.06
N PHE A 304 7.98 -5.38 -1.99
CA PHE A 304 8.60 -4.77 -3.16
C PHE A 304 9.37 -5.82 -3.97
N ILE A 305 10.25 -6.59 -3.32
CA ILE A 305 11.04 -7.64 -3.96
C ILE A 305 10.14 -8.71 -4.60
N ALA A 306 9.11 -9.17 -3.87
CA ALA A 306 8.14 -10.12 -4.42
C ALA A 306 7.42 -9.56 -5.66
N LYS A 307 7.18 -8.25 -5.72
CA LYS A 307 6.60 -7.59 -6.90
C LYS A 307 7.56 -7.49 -8.07
N LEU A 308 8.86 -7.33 -7.84
CA LEU A 308 9.87 -7.42 -8.91
C LEU A 308 9.91 -8.84 -9.52
N VAL A 309 9.95 -9.89 -8.67
CA VAL A 309 9.88 -11.29 -9.12
C VAL A 309 8.59 -11.54 -9.93
N HIS A 310 7.48 -10.99 -9.48
CA HIS A 310 6.21 -11.10 -10.18
C HIS A 310 6.26 -10.40 -11.55
N SER A 311 6.77 -9.16 -11.62
CA SER A 311 6.90 -8.42 -12.88
C SER A 311 7.84 -9.13 -13.85
N LYS A 312 8.98 -9.65 -13.37
CA LYS A 312 9.90 -10.45 -14.20
C LYS A 312 9.17 -11.60 -14.89
N ARG A 313 8.38 -12.37 -14.12
CA ARG A 313 7.65 -13.53 -14.67
C ARG A 313 6.49 -13.12 -15.57
N GLU A 314 5.68 -12.14 -15.16
CA GLU A 314 4.49 -11.71 -15.89
C GLU A 314 4.84 -11.11 -17.26
N TYR A 315 5.93 -10.35 -17.33
CA TYR A 315 6.35 -9.63 -18.53
C TYR A 315 7.57 -10.27 -19.23
N ASN A 316 8.05 -11.42 -18.75
CA ASN A 316 9.23 -12.13 -19.26
C ASN A 316 10.46 -11.21 -19.38
N LEU A 317 10.78 -10.50 -18.28
CA LEU A 317 11.88 -9.53 -18.26
C LEU A 317 13.23 -10.25 -18.09
N SER A 318 14.29 -9.70 -18.68
CA SER A 318 15.68 -10.20 -18.57
C SER A 318 16.34 -9.86 -17.22
N LEU A 319 15.68 -9.11 -16.34
CA LEU A 319 16.22 -8.63 -15.06
C LEU A 319 16.81 -9.76 -14.18
N ASN A 320 17.99 -9.54 -13.66
CA ASN A 320 18.57 -10.39 -12.62
C ASN A 320 18.02 -9.96 -11.24
N VAL A 321 16.82 -10.48 -10.89
CA VAL A 321 16.14 -10.07 -9.64
C VAL A 321 16.91 -10.47 -8.40
N GLU A 322 17.67 -11.56 -8.42
CA GLU A 322 18.52 -11.99 -7.29
C GLU A 322 19.63 -10.97 -7.00
N SER A 323 20.30 -10.48 -8.03
CA SER A 323 21.29 -9.41 -7.89
C SER A 323 20.66 -8.09 -7.44
N LEU A 324 19.52 -7.73 -8.03
CA LEU A 324 18.77 -6.53 -7.66
C LEU A 324 18.28 -6.57 -6.21
N GLU A 325 17.77 -7.71 -5.75
CA GLU A 325 17.38 -7.91 -4.35
C GLU A 325 18.54 -7.65 -3.39
N LYS A 326 19.70 -8.24 -3.66
CA LYS A 326 20.88 -8.05 -2.82
C LYS A 326 21.27 -6.58 -2.73
N ARG A 327 21.42 -5.89 -3.86
CA ARG A 327 21.79 -4.48 -3.94
C ARG A 327 20.74 -3.57 -3.32
N PHE A 328 19.45 -3.85 -3.53
CA PHE A 328 18.34 -3.13 -2.92
C PHE A 328 18.40 -3.19 -1.39
N LEU A 329 18.66 -4.37 -0.82
CA LEU A 329 18.75 -4.54 0.63
C LEU A 329 20.03 -3.91 1.20
N GLU A 330 21.14 -3.96 0.48
CA GLU A 330 22.39 -3.27 0.84
C GLU A 330 22.19 -1.74 0.84
N LYS A 331 21.56 -1.18 -0.20
CA LYS A 331 21.25 0.24 -0.29
C LYS A 331 20.28 0.68 0.83
N TYR A 332 19.24 -0.11 1.09
CA TYR A 332 18.34 0.15 2.22
C TYR A 332 19.10 0.17 3.54
N ALA A 333 19.95 -0.81 3.79
CA ALA A 333 20.71 -0.93 5.03
C ALA A 333 21.68 0.25 5.23
N SER A 334 22.35 0.70 4.16
CA SER A 334 23.26 1.85 4.23
C SER A 334 22.54 3.18 4.45
N ALA A 335 21.31 3.33 3.91
CA ALA A 335 20.51 4.54 4.05
C ALA A 335 19.64 4.55 5.32
N ALA A 336 19.44 3.42 5.98
CA ALA A 336 18.57 3.31 7.15
C ALA A 336 19.19 3.98 8.37
N ARG A 337 18.45 4.92 8.99
CA ARG A 337 18.86 5.61 10.23
C ARG A 337 18.46 4.82 11.49
N MET A 338 18.21 3.53 11.36
CA MET A 338 17.94 2.62 12.47
C MET A 338 19.25 2.08 13.08
N SER A 339 19.18 1.50 14.28
CA SER A 339 20.33 0.81 14.85
C SER A 339 20.77 -0.37 13.96
N ILE A 340 22.07 -0.68 13.98
CA ILE A 340 22.62 -1.81 13.22
C ILE A 340 21.87 -3.11 13.54
N THR A 341 21.56 -3.35 14.82
CA THR A 341 20.79 -4.52 15.26
C THR A 341 19.39 -4.54 14.66
N THR A 342 18.65 -3.43 14.76
CA THR A 342 17.30 -3.32 14.19
C THR A 342 17.29 -3.51 12.69
N THR A 343 18.28 -2.94 11.98
CA THR A 343 18.42 -3.11 10.52
C THR A 343 18.67 -4.57 10.18
N LYS A 344 19.61 -5.25 10.87
CA LYS A 344 19.90 -6.68 10.67
C LYS A 344 18.66 -7.55 10.88
N GLU A 345 17.98 -7.39 12.01
CA GLU A 345 16.73 -8.12 12.30
C GLU A 345 15.65 -7.88 11.24
N THR A 346 15.55 -6.64 10.72
CA THR A 346 14.63 -6.32 9.62
C THR A 346 14.96 -7.10 8.37
N LEU A 347 16.23 -7.12 7.96
CA LEU A 347 16.68 -7.84 6.76
C LEU A 347 16.47 -9.35 6.89
N GLU A 348 16.71 -9.92 8.06
CA GLU A 348 16.45 -11.34 8.34
C GLU A 348 14.99 -11.73 8.12
N ARG A 349 14.03 -10.82 8.33
CA ARG A 349 12.59 -11.07 8.13
C ARG A 349 12.09 -10.87 6.71
N VAL A 350 12.89 -10.36 5.79
CA VAL A 350 12.46 -10.06 4.41
C VAL A 350 11.90 -11.31 3.71
N ASP A 351 12.56 -12.47 3.83
CA ASP A 351 12.09 -13.72 3.22
C ASP A 351 10.74 -14.18 3.77
N LEU A 352 10.44 -13.96 5.05
CA LEU A 352 9.12 -14.20 5.62
C LEU A 352 8.03 -13.42 4.88
N TYR A 353 8.27 -12.13 4.64
CA TYR A 353 7.29 -11.27 3.96
C TYR A 353 7.26 -11.45 2.44
N LYS A 354 8.33 -11.93 1.83
CA LYS A 354 8.30 -12.42 0.44
C LYS A 354 7.37 -13.62 0.32
N ALA A 355 7.53 -14.63 1.20
CA ALA A 355 6.63 -15.80 1.23
C ALA A 355 5.17 -15.40 1.40
N ARG A 356 4.88 -14.54 2.38
CA ARG A 356 3.54 -13.98 2.61
C ARG A 356 2.99 -13.27 1.34
N SER A 357 3.83 -12.55 0.63
CA SER A 357 3.43 -11.80 -0.57
C SER A 357 3.13 -12.72 -1.75
N TYR A 358 3.85 -13.83 -1.91
CA TYR A 358 3.55 -14.85 -2.92
C TYR A 358 2.22 -15.55 -2.63
N ILE A 359 1.94 -15.89 -1.36
CA ILE A 359 0.64 -16.47 -0.98
C ILE A 359 -0.51 -15.46 -1.18
N ARG A 360 -0.30 -14.17 -0.86
CA ARG A 360 -1.25 -13.09 -1.20
C ARG A 360 -1.54 -13.02 -2.70
N HIS A 361 -0.52 -13.21 -3.53
CA HIS A 361 -0.67 -13.21 -4.98
C HIS A 361 -1.53 -14.40 -5.45
N LEU A 362 -1.24 -15.61 -4.94
CA LEU A 362 -2.04 -16.81 -5.18
C LEU A 362 -3.51 -16.57 -4.79
N HIS A 363 -3.75 -16.09 -3.57
CA HIS A 363 -5.11 -15.78 -3.10
C HIS A 363 -5.82 -14.78 -4.03
N SER A 364 -5.15 -13.69 -4.40
CA SER A 364 -5.76 -12.67 -5.25
C SER A 364 -6.10 -13.17 -6.65
N LYS A 365 -5.26 -14.02 -7.25
CA LYS A 365 -5.53 -14.63 -8.57
C LYS A 365 -6.59 -15.73 -8.49
N TYR A 366 -6.43 -16.67 -7.59
CA TYR A 366 -7.32 -17.84 -7.45
C TYR A 366 -8.75 -17.44 -7.04
N TYR A 367 -8.89 -16.55 -6.05
CA TYR A 367 -10.19 -16.08 -5.61
C TYR A 367 -10.94 -15.32 -6.72
N LYS A 368 -10.26 -14.48 -7.50
CA LYS A 368 -10.87 -13.79 -8.63
C LYS A 368 -11.38 -14.76 -9.70
N GLN A 369 -10.69 -15.86 -9.90
CA GLN A 369 -11.04 -16.88 -10.91
C GLN A 369 -12.22 -17.72 -10.48
N LEU A 370 -12.29 -18.13 -9.21
CA LEU A 370 -13.44 -18.85 -8.66
C LEU A 370 -14.74 -18.03 -8.76
N HIS A 371 -14.64 -16.70 -8.70
CA HIS A 371 -15.79 -15.79 -8.75
C HIS A 371 -15.95 -15.11 -10.12
N SER A 372 -15.13 -15.46 -11.11
CA SER A 372 -15.28 -14.99 -12.49
C SER A 372 -16.35 -15.80 -13.21
N LYS A 373 -17.27 -15.10 -13.89
CA LYS A 373 -18.32 -15.72 -14.69
C LYS A 373 -17.82 -16.29 -16.03
N SER A 374 -16.54 -16.05 -16.41
CA SER A 374 -15.95 -16.55 -17.66
C SER A 374 -15.11 -17.81 -17.40
N ASN A 375 -15.35 -18.86 -18.16
CA ASN A 375 -14.59 -20.12 -18.11
C ASN A 375 -13.15 -19.98 -18.63
N ASP A 376 -12.82 -18.87 -19.30
CA ASP A 376 -11.52 -18.66 -19.97
C ASP A 376 -10.39 -18.29 -19.01
N ASN A 377 -10.67 -18.07 -17.73
CA ASN A 377 -9.72 -17.59 -16.73
C ASN A 377 -9.34 -18.64 -15.67
N LYS A 378 -9.32 -19.94 -16.02
CA LYS A 378 -8.77 -20.93 -15.08
C LYS A 378 -7.28 -20.66 -14.83
N PRO A 379 -6.80 -20.72 -13.55
CA PRO A 379 -5.38 -20.56 -13.26
C PRO A 379 -4.58 -21.58 -14.05
N ASN A 380 -3.50 -21.10 -14.67
CA ASN A 380 -2.53 -22.03 -15.20
C ASN A 380 -1.92 -22.81 -14.00
N PRO A 381 -2.08 -24.16 -13.94
CA PRO A 381 -1.57 -24.96 -12.84
C PRO A 381 -0.05 -24.74 -12.60
N VAL A 382 0.72 -24.57 -13.67
CA VAL A 382 2.17 -24.32 -13.63
C VAL A 382 2.50 -23.01 -12.90
N ASP A 383 1.65 -21.98 -13.06
CA ASP A 383 1.83 -20.71 -12.35
C ASP A 383 1.52 -20.85 -10.86
N PHE A 384 0.54 -21.66 -10.50
CA PHE A 384 0.18 -21.86 -9.10
C PHE A 384 1.30 -22.58 -8.35
N GLU A 385 1.80 -23.70 -8.89
CA GLU A 385 2.92 -24.46 -8.34
C GLU A 385 4.18 -23.59 -8.17
N TYR A 386 4.51 -22.79 -9.18
CA TYR A 386 5.65 -21.87 -9.12
C TYR A 386 5.60 -20.95 -7.91
N TRP A 387 4.45 -20.33 -7.64
CA TRP A 387 4.34 -19.39 -6.53
C TRP A 387 4.31 -20.07 -5.17
N VAL A 388 3.72 -21.27 -5.08
CA VAL A 388 3.80 -22.12 -3.87
C VAL A 388 5.25 -22.45 -3.57
N LYS A 389 6.00 -22.92 -4.57
CA LYS A 389 7.42 -23.25 -4.43
C LYS A 389 8.25 -22.03 -4.03
N LYS A 390 8.00 -20.87 -4.62
CA LYS A 390 8.68 -19.61 -4.23
C LYS A 390 8.39 -19.21 -2.78
N ALA A 391 7.18 -19.37 -2.31
CA ALA A 391 6.84 -19.11 -0.91
C ALA A 391 7.58 -20.07 0.04
N GLU A 392 7.61 -21.36 -0.29
CA GLU A 392 8.30 -22.40 0.47
C GLU A 392 9.82 -22.16 0.51
N GLU A 393 10.44 -21.84 -0.63
CA GLU A 393 11.88 -21.52 -0.71
C GLU A 393 12.24 -20.36 0.23
N CYS A 394 11.41 -19.32 0.31
CA CYS A 394 11.63 -18.20 1.21
C CYS A 394 11.51 -18.62 2.67
N LEU A 395 10.49 -19.38 3.04
CA LEU A 395 10.33 -19.87 4.42
C LEU A 395 11.48 -20.80 4.83
N ASN A 396 11.94 -21.67 3.93
CA ASN A 396 13.06 -22.57 4.19
C ASN A 396 14.38 -21.81 4.38
N ARG A 397 14.61 -20.69 3.65
CA ARG A 397 15.77 -19.83 3.88
C ARG A 397 15.70 -19.13 5.24
N TRP A 398 14.53 -18.65 5.60
CA TRP A 398 14.31 -18.02 6.90
C TRP A 398 14.49 -19.01 8.07
N MET A 399 14.06 -20.28 7.89
CA MET A 399 14.18 -21.36 8.89
C MET A 399 15.55 -22.06 8.94
N LYS A 400 16.60 -21.52 8.34
CA LYS A 400 17.95 -22.12 8.39
C LYS A 400 18.51 -22.27 9.82
N PRO A 401 19.51 -23.11 10.11
CA PRO A 401 19.78 -23.78 11.40
C PRO A 401 19.82 -22.90 12.66
N ALA A 402 20.13 -21.63 12.58
CA ALA A 402 20.08 -20.74 13.74
C ALA A 402 18.65 -20.49 14.26
N CYS A 403 17.64 -20.56 13.36
CA CYS A 403 16.22 -20.43 13.73
C CYS A 403 15.54 -21.78 13.98
N MET A 404 16.06 -22.88 13.42
CA MET A 404 15.52 -24.24 13.66
C MET A 404 15.61 -24.66 15.13
N CYS A 405 16.63 -24.23 15.88
CA CYS A 405 16.72 -24.51 17.31
C CYS A 405 15.58 -23.86 18.08
N ILE A 406 15.15 -22.65 17.72
CA ILE A 406 14.04 -21.93 18.35
C ILE A 406 12.71 -22.61 17.99
N MET A 407 12.52 -22.96 16.71
CA MET A 407 11.28 -23.62 16.25
C MET A 407 11.17 -25.06 16.75
N ALA A 408 12.28 -25.82 16.82
CA ALA A 408 12.28 -27.16 17.42
C ALA A 408 11.92 -27.12 18.90
N LEU A 409 12.43 -26.12 19.64
CA LEU A 409 12.05 -25.90 21.04
C LEU A 409 10.55 -25.57 21.15
N TYR A 410 10.02 -24.69 20.31
CA TYR A 410 8.59 -24.36 20.32
C TYR A 410 7.71 -25.55 19.92
N THR A 411 8.11 -26.35 18.92
CA THR A 411 7.34 -27.52 18.49
C THR A 411 7.36 -28.63 19.55
N VAL A 412 8.49 -28.82 20.21
CA VAL A 412 8.63 -29.77 21.33
C VAL A 412 7.83 -29.29 22.52
N CYS A 413 7.92 -28.02 22.91
CA CYS A 413 7.16 -27.44 24.02
C CYS A 413 5.64 -27.48 23.76
N ASP A 414 5.19 -27.19 22.54
CA ASP A 414 3.76 -27.26 22.13
C ASP A 414 3.22 -28.72 22.20
N SER A 415 4.08 -29.69 21.82
CA SER A 415 3.74 -31.12 21.90
C SER A 415 3.59 -31.64 23.34
N PHE A 416 4.21 -30.96 24.30
CA PHE A 416 4.16 -31.31 25.75
C PHE A 416 3.32 -30.33 26.58
N GLY A 417 2.67 -29.32 25.93
CA GLY A 417 1.86 -28.30 26.62
C GLY A 417 2.68 -27.39 27.56
N ILE A 418 4.01 -27.28 27.32
CA ILE A 418 4.92 -26.47 28.13
C ILE A 418 5.20 -25.16 27.37
N MET A 419 4.86 -24.01 28.00
CA MET A 419 5.27 -22.72 27.45
C MET A 419 6.79 -22.54 27.62
N PRO A 420 7.55 -22.23 26.56
CA PRO A 420 8.99 -21.98 26.71
C PRO A 420 9.21 -20.72 27.55
N ASP A 421 10.15 -20.81 28.49
CA ASP A 421 10.59 -19.66 29.27
C ASP A 421 11.33 -18.67 28.39
N THR A 422 10.69 -17.52 28.14
CA THR A 422 11.24 -16.45 27.29
C THR A 422 12.39 -15.67 27.96
N SER A 423 12.70 -15.93 29.23
CA SER A 423 13.78 -15.26 29.97
C SER A 423 15.19 -15.67 29.51
N LEU A 424 15.30 -16.75 28.74
CA LEU A 424 16.59 -17.22 28.17
C LEU A 424 17.04 -16.44 26.93
N PHE A 425 16.25 -15.48 26.45
CA PHE A 425 16.51 -14.68 25.23
C PHE A 425 16.51 -13.16 25.47
N SER A 426 16.62 -12.74 26.73
CA SER A 426 16.81 -11.33 27.12
C SER A 426 18.29 -10.91 27.08
#